data_3092ac8c8341e34958d20e26bd49e48e
#
_entry.id   3092ac8c8341e34958d20e26bd49e48e
#
_cell.length_a   1.000
_cell.length_b   1.000
_cell.length_c   1.000
_cell.angle_alpha   90.00
_cell.angle_beta   90.00
_cell.angle_gamma   90.00
#
_symmetry.space_group_name_H-M   'P 1'
#
loop_
_entity.id
_entity.type
_entity.pdbx_description
1 polymer ?
#
loop_
_entity_poly.entity_id
_entity_poly.type
_entity_poly.pdbx_seq_one_letter_code
_entity_poly.pdbx_strand_id
1 'polypeptide(L)'
;MSDRNKARVGEFLDRVLTGGDIEATGDYFAHDMVEEMPFPGQGPGLEGLKETLIRIRSGFPDSNWTVEEQVAEGDKVMTRFVWSGSHQGEFLGIPATHRPIRVWGMVIDRFAGEKIVSTRILMDTFGMMMQLGVIPPAGQQAR
;
A
#
# COMPACT_ATOMS: atom_id res chain seq x y z
N MET A 1 18.07 8.15 -13.33
CA MET A 1 16.67 8.15 -13.76
C MET A 1 15.97 6.92 -13.22
N SER A 2 16.05 5.77 -13.89
CA SER A 2 15.36 4.58 -13.40
C SER A 2 15.82 4.13 -12.02
N ASP A 3 17.13 4.09 -11.79
CA ASP A 3 17.68 3.69 -10.49
C ASP A 3 17.29 4.67 -9.40
N ARG A 4 17.28 5.96 -9.72
CA ARG A 4 16.86 7.00 -8.80
C ARG A 4 15.38 6.86 -8.44
N ASN A 5 14.54 6.62 -9.44
CA ASN A 5 13.11 6.44 -9.21
C ASN A 5 12.83 5.19 -8.39
N LYS A 6 13.53 4.08 -8.66
CA LYS A 6 13.43 2.87 -7.85
C LYS A 6 13.79 3.16 -6.39
N ALA A 7 14.89 3.88 -6.17
CA ALA A 7 15.33 4.23 -4.82
C ALA A 7 14.30 5.09 -4.10
N ARG A 8 13.68 6.04 -4.79
CA ARG A 8 12.65 6.90 -4.20
C ARG A 8 11.42 6.10 -3.76
N VAL A 9 11.00 5.12 -4.58
CA VAL A 9 9.87 4.26 -4.19
C VAL A 9 10.22 3.44 -2.95
N GLY A 10 11.42 2.85 -2.91
CA GLY A 10 11.88 2.09 -1.75
C GLY A 10 11.94 2.96 -0.49
N GLU A 11 12.43 4.18 -0.63
CA GLU A 11 12.49 5.14 0.47
C GLU A 11 11.08 5.50 0.97
N PHE A 12 10.13 5.66 0.06
CA PHE A 12 8.73 5.91 0.44
C PHE A 12 8.17 4.74 1.26
N LEU A 13 8.39 3.51 0.81
CA LEU A 13 7.92 2.35 1.57
C LEU A 13 8.52 2.32 2.98
N ASP A 14 9.82 2.58 3.11
CA ASP A 14 10.49 2.53 4.40
C ASP A 14 10.09 3.68 5.31
N ARG A 15 10.11 4.89 4.80
CA ARG A 15 9.90 6.08 5.61
C ARG A 15 8.43 6.31 5.95
N VAL A 16 7.57 6.18 4.95
CA VAL A 16 6.15 6.52 5.10
C VAL A 16 5.33 5.29 5.49
N LEU A 17 5.40 4.22 4.72
CA LEU A 17 4.54 3.07 4.96
C LEU A 17 4.96 2.27 6.19
N THR A 18 6.23 1.96 6.32
CA THR A 18 6.74 1.25 7.50
C THR A 18 7.00 2.20 8.65
N GLY A 19 7.66 3.31 8.37
CA GLY A 19 8.06 4.27 9.40
C GLY A 19 6.93 5.14 9.95
N GLY A 20 5.84 5.27 9.21
CA GLY A 20 4.67 6.02 9.69
C GLY A 20 4.75 7.53 9.54
N ASP A 21 5.75 8.03 8.82
CA ASP A 21 5.90 9.47 8.59
C ASP A 21 4.96 9.92 7.46
N ILE A 22 3.67 9.99 7.77
CA ILE A 22 2.63 10.28 6.78
C ILE A 22 2.81 11.65 6.12
N GLU A 23 3.28 12.63 6.88
CA GLU A 23 3.49 13.98 6.33
C GLU A 23 4.57 14.01 5.25
N ALA A 24 5.50 13.05 5.27
CA ALA A 24 6.53 12.94 4.25
C ALA A 24 6.00 12.44 2.90
N THR A 25 4.74 12.00 2.83
CA THR A 25 4.13 11.52 1.58
C THR A 25 4.28 12.57 0.47
N GLY A 26 4.13 13.85 0.80
CA GLY A 26 4.28 14.94 -0.16
C GLY A 26 5.68 15.12 -0.71
N ASP A 27 6.70 14.51 -0.12
CA ASP A 27 8.05 14.51 -0.66
C ASP A 27 8.17 13.59 -1.88
N TYR A 28 7.27 12.62 -1.99
CA TYR A 28 7.32 11.58 -3.03
C TYR A 28 6.20 11.68 -4.05
N PHE A 29 5.05 12.24 -3.67
CA PHE A 29 3.88 12.30 -4.55
C PHE A 29 3.51 13.75 -4.84
N ALA A 30 3.08 13.99 -6.09
CA ALA A 30 2.55 15.29 -6.48
C ALA A 30 1.22 15.57 -5.77
N HIS A 31 0.92 16.84 -5.56
CA HIS A 31 -0.30 17.26 -4.89
C HIS A 31 -1.57 16.72 -5.58
N ASP A 32 -1.56 16.70 -6.91
CA ASP A 32 -2.68 16.26 -7.74
C ASP A 32 -2.52 14.83 -8.27
N MET A 33 -1.74 14.02 -7.57
CA MET A 33 -1.51 12.64 -7.98
C MET A 33 -2.83 11.88 -8.14
N VAL A 34 -2.81 10.85 -8.98
CA VAL A 34 -3.97 10.00 -9.24
C VAL A 34 -3.65 8.57 -8.85
N GLU A 35 -4.50 7.98 -7.99
CA GLU A 35 -4.49 6.54 -7.75
C GLU A 35 -5.49 5.91 -8.72
N GLU A 36 -5.02 5.07 -9.64
CA GLU A 36 -5.89 4.46 -10.65
C GLU A 36 -6.74 3.31 -10.12
N MET A 37 -6.35 2.77 -8.95
CA MET A 37 -7.08 1.68 -8.26
C MET A 37 -7.33 2.08 -6.81
N PRO A 38 -8.19 3.09 -6.57
CA PRO A 38 -8.35 3.62 -5.22
C PRO A 38 -8.97 2.61 -4.26
N PHE A 39 -8.57 2.70 -3.00
CA PHE A 39 -9.25 1.98 -1.93
C PHE A 39 -10.67 2.50 -1.77
N PRO A 40 -11.59 1.66 -1.29
CA PRO A 40 -12.95 2.13 -0.98
C PRO A 40 -12.91 3.38 -0.09
N GLY A 41 -13.55 4.44 -0.55
CA GLY A 41 -13.61 5.69 0.20
C GLY A 41 -12.39 6.59 0.07
N GLN A 42 -11.40 6.22 -0.74
CA GLN A 42 -10.24 7.08 -0.96
C GLN A 42 -10.62 8.32 -1.74
N GLY A 43 -10.34 9.49 -1.18
CA GLY A 43 -10.53 10.76 -1.87
C GLY A 43 -9.44 11.04 -2.89
N PRO A 44 -9.58 12.12 -3.67
CA PRO A 44 -8.63 12.43 -4.73
C PRO A 44 -7.32 13.02 -4.20
N GLY A 45 -6.27 12.89 -5.00
CA GLY A 45 -5.00 13.56 -4.80
C GLY A 45 -4.21 13.11 -3.59
N LEU A 46 -3.22 13.92 -3.25
CA LEU A 46 -2.31 13.65 -2.15
C LEU A 46 -3.05 13.52 -0.82
N GLU A 47 -4.04 14.38 -0.58
CA GLU A 47 -4.79 14.33 0.68
C GLU A 47 -5.58 13.03 0.82
N GLY A 48 -6.19 12.57 -0.26
CA GLY A 48 -6.90 11.27 -0.26
C GLY A 48 -5.94 10.11 0.02
N LEU A 49 -4.73 10.17 -0.53
CA LEU A 49 -3.72 9.16 -0.24
C LEU A 49 -3.31 9.19 1.23
N LYS A 50 -3.02 10.36 1.78
CA LYS A 50 -2.64 10.48 3.20
C LYS A 50 -3.72 9.92 4.12
N GLU A 51 -4.98 10.25 3.86
CA GLU A 51 -6.10 9.74 4.67
C GLU A 51 -6.18 8.21 4.60
N THR A 52 -5.96 7.64 3.41
CA THR A 52 -5.95 6.19 3.23
C THR A 52 -4.83 5.54 4.01
N LEU A 53 -3.63 6.14 3.98
CA LEU A 53 -2.48 5.63 4.73
C LEU A 53 -2.72 5.70 6.25
N ILE A 54 -3.38 6.74 6.73
CA ILE A 54 -3.75 6.85 8.14
C ILE A 54 -4.70 5.72 8.53
N ARG A 55 -5.70 5.42 7.69
CA ARG A 55 -6.64 4.32 7.95
C ARG A 55 -5.95 2.96 7.98
N ILE A 56 -5.01 2.74 7.07
CA ILE A 56 -4.24 1.49 7.05
C ILE A 56 -3.46 1.34 8.36
N ARG A 57 -2.77 2.38 8.80
CA ARG A 57 -2.01 2.33 10.05
C ARG A 57 -2.90 2.21 11.28
N SER A 58 -4.07 2.79 11.24
CA SER A 58 -5.04 2.64 12.32
C SER A 58 -5.48 1.20 12.48
N GLY A 59 -5.68 0.49 11.37
CA GLY A 59 -6.04 -0.93 11.39
C GLY A 59 -4.86 -1.85 11.70
N PHE A 60 -3.67 -1.48 11.24
CA PHE A 60 -2.46 -2.30 11.34
C PHE A 60 -1.29 -1.41 11.80
N PRO A 61 -1.25 -1.03 13.08
CA PRO A 61 -0.24 -0.06 13.55
C PRO A 61 1.19 -0.59 13.50
N ASP A 62 1.38 -1.89 13.44
CA ASP A 62 2.69 -2.54 13.31
C ASP A 62 3.03 -2.90 11.86
N SER A 63 2.43 -2.19 10.89
CA SER A 63 2.66 -2.47 9.47
C SER A 63 4.14 -2.41 9.09
N ASN A 64 4.56 -3.39 8.29
CA ASN A 64 5.87 -3.43 7.70
C ASN A 64 5.73 -3.73 6.20
N TRP A 65 6.38 -2.92 5.37
CA TRP A 65 6.31 -3.05 3.92
C TRP A 65 7.72 -3.33 3.40
N THR A 66 7.88 -4.45 2.72
CA THR A 66 9.19 -4.90 2.22
C THR A 66 9.17 -4.95 0.70
N VAL A 67 10.17 -4.31 0.08
CA VAL A 67 10.35 -4.42 -1.38
C VAL A 67 10.97 -5.77 -1.68
N GLU A 68 10.35 -6.55 -2.57
CA GLU A 68 10.90 -7.83 -3.02
C GLU A 68 11.62 -7.72 -4.35
N GLU A 69 11.08 -6.94 -5.28
CA GLU A 69 11.76 -6.69 -6.55
C GLU A 69 11.22 -5.41 -7.17
N GLN A 70 12.03 -4.81 -8.03
CA GLN A 70 11.64 -3.62 -8.76
C GLN A 70 12.12 -3.73 -10.21
N VAL A 71 11.28 -3.28 -11.12
CA VAL A 71 11.59 -3.17 -12.55
C VAL A 71 11.22 -1.75 -12.94
N ALA A 72 12.07 -1.09 -13.71
CA ALA A 72 11.81 0.28 -14.13
C ALA A 72 12.16 0.47 -15.60
N GLU A 73 11.35 1.26 -16.28
CA GLU A 73 11.58 1.65 -17.66
C GLU A 73 10.98 3.03 -17.88
N GLY A 74 11.77 3.95 -18.43
CA GLY A 74 11.32 5.31 -18.65
C GLY A 74 10.94 5.99 -17.34
N ASP A 75 9.73 6.51 -17.27
CA ASP A 75 9.22 7.22 -16.11
C ASP A 75 8.42 6.31 -15.15
N LYS A 76 8.45 5.01 -15.36
CA LYS A 76 7.65 4.06 -14.58
C LYS A 76 8.52 3.12 -13.77
N VAL A 77 8.06 2.84 -12.54
CA VAL A 77 8.67 1.84 -11.66
C VAL A 77 7.58 0.86 -11.23
N MET A 78 7.84 -0.42 -11.44
CA MET A 78 7.00 -1.49 -10.88
C MET A 78 7.72 -2.03 -9.65
N THR A 79 7.02 -2.09 -8.53
CA THR A 79 7.54 -2.62 -7.28
C THR A 79 6.65 -3.77 -6.81
N ARG A 80 7.26 -4.92 -6.57
CA ARG A 80 6.60 -6.02 -5.88
C ARG A 80 6.96 -5.92 -4.41
N PHE A 81 5.96 -5.98 -3.54
CA PHE A 81 6.15 -5.79 -2.10
C PHE A 81 5.37 -6.82 -1.30
N VAL A 82 5.75 -6.95 -0.03
CA VAL A 82 4.99 -7.68 0.96
C VAL A 82 4.65 -6.73 2.10
N TRP A 83 3.38 -6.72 2.47
CA TRP A 83 2.86 -5.96 3.60
C TRP A 83 2.48 -6.95 4.69
N SER A 84 3.01 -6.77 5.89
CA SER A 84 2.70 -7.59 7.05
C SER A 84 2.32 -6.72 8.24
N GLY A 85 1.60 -7.29 9.16
CA GLY A 85 1.17 -6.60 10.37
C GLY A 85 0.10 -7.41 11.08
N SER A 86 -0.43 -6.83 12.15
CA SER A 86 -1.51 -7.44 12.95
C SER A 86 -2.75 -6.56 12.90
N HIS A 87 -3.91 -7.17 12.72
CA HIS A 87 -5.18 -6.46 12.61
C HIS A 87 -5.67 -6.05 14.00
N GLN A 88 -5.30 -4.84 14.43
CA GLN A 88 -5.54 -4.35 15.78
C GLN A 88 -6.61 -3.27 15.85
N GLY A 89 -7.06 -2.74 14.72
CA GLY A 89 -8.11 -1.75 14.66
C GLY A 89 -9.06 -2.06 13.51
N GLU A 90 -10.19 -1.36 13.46
CA GLU A 90 -11.14 -1.55 12.37
C GLU A 90 -10.49 -1.21 11.04
N PHE A 91 -10.75 -2.01 10.02
CA PHE A 91 -10.25 -1.80 8.66
C PHE A 91 -11.28 -2.29 7.65
N LEU A 92 -11.68 -1.41 6.73
CA LEU A 92 -12.69 -1.67 5.70
C LEU A 92 -13.99 -2.23 6.30
N GLY A 93 -14.39 -1.72 7.46
CA GLY A 93 -15.60 -2.16 8.15
C GLY A 93 -15.45 -3.45 8.94
N ILE A 94 -14.26 -4.04 8.96
CA ILE A 94 -13.99 -5.30 9.68
C ILE A 94 -13.43 -4.95 11.05
N PRO A 95 -14.13 -5.32 12.15
CA PRO A 95 -13.58 -5.10 13.49
C PRO A 95 -12.28 -5.87 13.71
N ALA A 96 -11.44 -5.38 14.63
CA ALA A 96 -10.15 -5.98 14.91
C ALA A 96 -10.25 -7.50 15.17
N THR A 97 -9.55 -8.28 14.39
CA THR A 97 -9.51 -9.74 14.52
C THR A 97 -8.31 -10.22 15.34
N HIS A 98 -7.32 -9.34 15.53
CA HIS A 98 -6.04 -9.62 16.18
C HIS A 98 -5.22 -10.69 15.44
N ARG A 99 -5.53 -10.93 14.18
CA ARG A 99 -4.82 -11.90 13.35
C ARG A 99 -3.69 -11.24 12.59
N PRO A 100 -2.57 -11.95 12.38
CA PRO A 100 -1.51 -11.44 11.53
C PRO A 100 -1.88 -11.56 10.05
N ILE A 101 -1.37 -10.65 9.26
CA ILE A 101 -1.48 -10.72 7.80
C ILE A 101 -0.10 -10.69 7.17
N ARG A 102 -0.02 -11.30 5.99
CA ARG A 102 1.13 -11.18 5.10
C ARG A 102 0.56 -11.16 3.69
N VAL A 103 0.56 -9.97 3.10
CA VAL A 103 -0.12 -9.70 1.82
C VAL A 103 0.90 -9.23 0.81
N TRP A 104 0.98 -9.91 -0.33
CA TRP A 104 1.83 -9.43 -1.40
C TRP A 104 1.02 -8.53 -2.34
N GLY A 105 1.73 -7.66 -3.03
CA GLY A 105 1.12 -6.79 -4.01
C GLY A 105 2.15 -6.25 -4.99
N MET A 106 1.64 -5.54 -5.97
CA MET A 106 2.46 -4.85 -6.97
C MET A 106 1.90 -3.46 -7.18
N VAL A 107 2.80 -2.52 -7.41
CA VAL A 107 2.41 -1.14 -7.70
C VAL A 107 3.23 -0.64 -8.88
N ILE A 108 2.58 0.10 -9.77
CA ILE A 108 3.26 0.80 -10.85
C ILE A 108 3.13 2.29 -10.55
N ASP A 109 4.27 2.94 -10.36
CA ASP A 109 4.34 4.37 -10.10
C ASP A 109 4.91 5.07 -11.32
N ARG A 110 4.24 6.14 -11.76
CA ARG A 110 4.73 6.97 -12.86
C ARG A 110 5.22 8.31 -12.31
N PHE A 111 6.43 8.67 -12.67
CA PHE A 111 7.09 9.88 -12.21
C PHE A 111 7.00 11.02 -13.20
N ALA A 112 6.92 12.24 -12.68
CA ALA A 112 7.23 13.47 -13.42
C ALA A 112 8.26 14.19 -12.56
N GLY A 113 9.50 14.26 -13.05
CA GLY A 113 10.63 14.72 -12.23
C GLY A 113 10.83 13.79 -11.04
N GLU A 114 10.84 14.34 -9.84
CA GLU A 114 11.09 13.59 -8.63
C GLU A 114 9.82 13.14 -7.91
N LYS A 115 8.66 13.43 -8.48
CA LYS A 115 7.37 13.16 -7.85
C LYS A 115 6.59 12.12 -8.63
N ILE A 116 5.91 11.25 -7.90
CA ILE A 116 4.95 10.31 -8.48
C ILE A 116 3.66 11.07 -8.80
N VAL A 117 3.23 10.99 -10.04
CA VAL A 117 2.02 11.69 -10.51
C VAL A 117 0.83 10.75 -10.70
N SER A 118 1.10 9.46 -10.91
CA SER A 118 0.04 8.46 -10.93
C SER A 118 0.57 7.14 -10.42
N THR A 119 -0.31 6.35 -9.85
CA THR A 119 0.05 5.06 -9.27
C THR A 119 -1.09 4.08 -9.49
N ARG A 120 -0.73 2.82 -9.63
CA ARG A 120 -1.70 1.74 -9.81
C ARG A 120 -1.27 0.59 -8.95
N ILE A 121 -1.99 0.36 -7.85
CA ILE A 121 -1.65 -0.68 -6.88
C ILE A 121 -2.65 -1.83 -6.96
N LEU A 122 -2.15 -3.06 -6.81
CA LEU A 122 -2.98 -4.24 -6.70
C LEU A 122 -2.39 -5.15 -5.63
N MET A 123 -3.23 -5.55 -4.69
CA MET A 123 -2.83 -6.44 -3.60
C MET A 123 -3.68 -7.70 -3.60
N ASP A 124 -3.15 -8.76 -2.98
CA ASP A 124 -3.89 -10.00 -2.77
C ASP A 124 -4.92 -9.82 -1.67
N THR A 125 -5.97 -9.07 -1.96
CA THR A 125 -7.04 -8.77 -1.02
C THR A 125 -7.80 -10.03 -0.62
N PHE A 126 -7.99 -10.95 -1.57
CA PHE A 126 -8.65 -12.22 -1.29
C PHE A 126 -7.88 -13.02 -0.23
N GLY A 127 -6.56 -13.13 -0.41
CA GLY A 127 -5.70 -13.80 0.58
C GLY A 127 -5.75 -13.11 1.94
N MET A 128 -5.78 -11.78 1.94
CA MET A 128 -5.91 -11.01 3.19
C MET A 128 -7.22 -11.36 3.92
N MET A 129 -8.33 -11.44 3.19
CA MET A 129 -9.63 -11.76 3.78
C MET A 129 -9.64 -13.17 4.37
N MET A 130 -8.98 -14.14 3.72
CA MET A 130 -8.81 -15.47 4.29
C MET A 130 -7.98 -15.44 5.57
N GLN A 131 -6.88 -14.68 5.58
CA GLN A 131 -6.02 -14.56 6.76
C GLN A 131 -6.74 -13.93 7.94
N LEU A 132 -7.62 -12.98 7.67
CA LEU A 132 -8.42 -12.32 8.70
C LEU A 132 -9.59 -13.19 9.18
N GLY A 133 -9.87 -14.29 8.48
CA GLY A 133 -10.97 -15.17 8.84
C GLY A 133 -12.34 -14.68 8.40
N VAL A 134 -12.39 -13.67 7.51
CA VAL A 134 -13.64 -13.10 6.99
C VAL A 134 -14.26 -14.02 5.95
N ILE A 135 -13.41 -14.72 5.19
CA ILE A 135 -13.85 -15.74 4.23
C ILE A 135 -13.10 -17.05 4.52
N PRO A 136 -13.71 -18.21 4.21
CA PRO A 136 -13.05 -19.49 4.43
C PRO A 136 -11.80 -19.63 3.56
N PRO A 137 -10.76 -20.35 4.02
CA PRO A 137 -9.62 -20.66 3.19
C PRO A 137 -10.05 -21.42 1.93
N ALA A 138 -9.24 -21.29 0.84
CA ALA A 138 -9.51 -21.96 -0.41
C ALA A 138 -9.63 -23.48 -0.18
N GLY A 139 -10.65 -24.10 -0.80
CA GLY A 139 -10.89 -25.52 -0.67
C GLY A 139 -11.76 -25.93 0.51
N GLN A 140 -12.11 -25.01 1.41
CA GLN A 140 -13.02 -25.26 2.50
C GLN A 140 -14.41 -24.71 2.17
N GLN A 141 -15.43 -25.43 2.63
CA GLN A 141 -16.81 -24.97 2.44
C GLN A 141 -17.29 -24.24 3.70
N ALA A 142 -18.04 -23.17 3.47
CA ALA A 142 -18.71 -22.46 4.54
C ALA A 142 -19.78 -23.36 5.17
N ARG A 143 -19.99 -23.26 6.48
CA ARG A 143 -20.98 -24.07 7.18
C ARG A 143 -21.99 -23.17 7.88
#